data_29732ec4f67a5979921a9c11eb282e88
#
_entry.id   29732ec4f67a5979921a9c11eb282e88
#
_cell.length_a   1.000
_cell.length_b   1.000
_cell.length_c   1.000
_cell.angle_alpha   90.00
_cell.angle_beta   90.00
_cell.angle_gamma   90.00
#
_symmetry.space_group_name_H-M   'P 1'
#
loop_
_entity.id
_entity.type
_entity.pdbx_description
1 polymer ?
#
loop_
_entity_poly.entity_id
_entity_poly.type
_entity_poly.pdbx_seq_one_letter_code
_entity_poly.pdbx_strand_id
1 'polypeptide(L)'
;MNSAIIAGICWHLVGAASAACFYAPFKQVKRWSWETMWSVGGITSWLILPWAVSAVLLPNFWAYYASFSLSQLLPVFLFGAMWGIGNINYGLTMRYLGMSMGIGIAIGVTLVVLSLIHI
;
A
#
# COMPACT_ATOMS: atom_id res chain seq x y z
N MET A 1 21.36 -23.10 -6.31
CA MET A 1 20.21 -22.17 -6.27
C MET A 1 20.60 -20.95 -7.08
N ASN A 2 19.79 -20.48 -8.01
CA ASN A 2 20.13 -19.40 -8.93
C ASN A 2 20.27 -18.07 -8.13
N SER A 3 21.34 -17.29 -8.38
CA SER A 3 21.60 -16.01 -7.69
C SER A 3 20.41 -15.04 -7.79
N ALA A 4 19.67 -15.05 -8.90
CA ALA A 4 18.47 -14.25 -9.08
C ALA A 4 17.34 -14.64 -8.10
N ILE A 5 17.18 -15.93 -7.80
CA ILE A 5 16.18 -16.41 -6.83
C ILE A 5 16.54 -15.94 -5.42
N ILE A 6 17.83 -16.06 -5.03
CA ILE A 6 18.31 -15.59 -3.72
C ILE A 6 18.09 -14.07 -3.59
N ALA A 7 18.47 -13.30 -4.60
CA ALA A 7 18.26 -11.86 -4.61
C ALA A 7 16.77 -11.52 -4.48
N GLY A 8 15.88 -12.21 -5.20
CA GLY A 8 14.43 -12.04 -5.10
C GLY A 8 13.91 -12.31 -3.69
N ILE A 9 14.36 -13.39 -3.05
CA ILE A 9 14.00 -13.72 -1.65
C ILE A 9 14.46 -12.62 -0.70
N CYS A 10 15.70 -12.14 -0.84
CA CYS A 10 16.23 -11.08 0.01
C CYS A 10 15.43 -9.78 -0.15
N TRP A 11 15.11 -9.38 -1.37
CA TRP A 11 14.27 -8.20 -1.61
C TRP A 11 12.86 -8.36 -1.05
N HIS A 12 12.30 -9.55 -1.14
CA HIS A 12 10.98 -9.85 -0.56
C HIS A 12 11.00 -9.74 0.97
N LEU A 13 12.06 -10.23 1.63
CA LEU A 13 12.23 -10.09 3.07
C LEU A 13 12.36 -8.62 3.50
N VAL A 14 13.12 -7.81 2.76
CA VAL A 14 13.25 -6.36 3.02
C VAL A 14 11.88 -5.68 2.86
N GLY A 15 11.14 -6.00 1.80
CA GLY A 15 9.79 -5.47 1.59
C GLY A 15 8.81 -5.86 2.70
N ALA A 16 8.83 -7.12 3.13
CA ALA A 16 7.98 -7.61 4.21
C ALA A 16 8.32 -6.95 5.56
N ALA A 17 9.60 -6.78 5.87
CA ALA A 17 10.04 -6.07 7.07
C ALA A 17 9.62 -4.60 7.06
N SER A 18 9.75 -3.93 5.92
CA SER A 18 9.31 -2.54 5.74
C SER A 18 7.79 -2.40 5.91
N ALA A 19 7.02 -3.32 5.35
CA ALA A 19 5.56 -3.36 5.50
C ALA A 19 5.14 -3.60 6.97
N ALA A 20 5.84 -4.48 7.69
CA ALA A 20 5.59 -4.73 9.10
C ALA A 20 5.87 -3.49 9.97
N CYS A 21 6.86 -2.68 9.60
CA CYS A 21 7.21 -1.44 10.30
C CYS A 21 6.29 -0.26 9.97
N PHE A 22 5.43 -0.36 8.95
CA PHE A 22 4.57 0.74 8.50
C PHE A 22 3.72 1.35 9.61
N TYR A 23 3.20 0.54 10.51
CA TYR A 23 2.35 0.98 11.62
C TYR A 23 3.11 1.42 12.88
N ALA A 24 4.41 1.21 12.94
CA ALA A 24 5.20 1.56 14.14
C ALA A 24 5.10 3.05 14.50
N PRO A 25 5.18 4.01 13.56
CA PRO A 25 5.01 5.44 13.86
C PRO A 25 3.64 5.78 14.43
N PHE A 26 2.58 5.10 14.00
CA PHE A 26 1.22 5.34 14.48
C PHE A 26 1.07 5.06 15.98
N LYS A 27 1.81 4.10 16.52
CA LYS A 27 1.82 3.79 17.96
C LYS A 27 2.44 4.88 18.82
N GLN A 28 3.30 5.72 18.24
CA GLN A 28 4.00 6.78 18.97
C GLN A 28 3.16 8.06 19.08
N VAL A 29 2.21 8.25 18.18
CA VAL A 29 1.34 9.44 18.14
C VAL A 29 0.11 9.24 19.01
N LYS A 30 0.21 9.55 20.30
CA LYS A 30 -0.84 9.27 21.30
C LYS A 30 -2.00 10.27 21.34
N ARG A 31 -1.85 11.47 20.72
CA ARG A 31 -2.81 12.58 20.83
C ARG A 31 -3.68 12.80 19.61
N TRP A 32 -3.44 12.06 18.53
CA TRP A 32 -4.21 12.19 17.30
C TRP A 32 -5.35 11.15 17.28
N SER A 33 -6.49 11.54 16.71
CA SER A 33 -7.53 10.56 16.42
C SER A 33 -7.04 9.57 15.35
N TRP A 34 -7.66 8.39 15.31
CA TRP A 34 -7.34 7.40 14.30
C TRP A 34 -7.53 7.95 12.88
N GLU A 35 -8.61 8.70 12.66
CA GLU A 35 -8.93 9.32 11.37
C GLU A 35 -7.84 10.29 10.91
N THR A 36 -7.32 11.10 11.82
CA THR A 36 -6.23 12.03 11.53
C THR A 36 -4.95 11.29 11.16
N MET A 37 -4.58 10.28 11.94
CA MET A 37 -3.39 9.47 11.66
C MET A 37 -3.51 8.75 10.32
N TRP A 38 -4.66 8.15 10.04
CA TRP A 38 -4.91 7.44 8.80
C TRP A 38 -4.89 8.35 7.59
N SER A 39 -5.50 9.55 7.70
CA SER A 39 -5.49 10.55 6.62
C SER A 39 -4.08 11.08 6.34
N VAL A 40 -3.31 11.42 7.36
CA VAL A 40 -1.93 11.91 7.19
C VAL A 40 -1.04 10.81 6.59
N GLY A 41 -1.15 9.57 7.10
CA GLY A 41 -0.44 8.43 6.56
C GLY A 41 -0.80 8.15 5.11
N GLY A 42 -2.08 8.20 4.76
CA GLY A 42 -2.58 8.02 3.39
C GLY A 42 -2.09 9.11 2.44
N ILE A 43 -2.20 10.38 2.81
CA ILE A 43 -1.71 11.51 1.99
C ILE A 43 -0.20 11.36 1.76
N THR A 44 0.56 11.06 2.81
CA THR A 44 2.01 10.92 2.69
C THR A 44 2.41 9.74 1.82
N SER A 45 1.82 8.56 2.04
CA SER A 45 2.21 7.31 1.37
C SER A 45 1.69 7.21 -0.06
N TRP A 46 0.51 7.76 -0.36
CA TRP A 46 -0.16 7.53 -1.64
C TRP A 46 -0.22 8.75 -2.56
N LEU A 47 -0.04 9.94 -2.01
CA LEU A 47 0.07 11.16 -2.82
C LEU A 47 1.51 11.67 -2.84
N ILE A 48 2.07 12.06 -1.70
CA ILE A 48 3.35 12.77 -1.67
C ILE A 48 4.50 11.87 -2.12
N LEU A 49 4.63 10.67 -1.52
CA LEU A 49 5.75 9.77 -1.80
C LEU A 49 5.81 9.28 -3.25
N PRO A 50 4.73 8.76 -3.86
CA PRO A 50 4.78 8.31 -5.26
C PRO A 50 5.12 9.44 -6.23
N TRP A 51 4.58 10.65 -6.02
CA TRP A 51 4.88 11.79 -6.86
C TRP A 51 6.33 12.24 -6.70
N ALA A 52 6.84 12.34 -5.47
CA ALA A 52 8.21 12.70 -5.21
C ALA A 52 9.20 11.69 -5.83
N VAL A 53 8.97 10.41 -5.64
CA VAL A 53 9.81 9.34 -6.21
C VAL A 53 9.75 9.34 -7.72
N SER A 54 8.57 9.49 -8.32
CA SER A 54 8.41 9.56 -9.77
C SER A 54 9.10 10.78 -10.36
N ALA A 55 9.03 11.93 -9.70
CA ALA A 55 9.70 13.16 -10.15
C ALA A 55 11.24 13.03 -10.13
N VAL A 56 11.79 12.24 -9.20
CA VAL A 56 13.24 11.98 -9.13
C VAL A 56 13.69 10.95 -10.17
N LEU A 57 12.88 9.91 -10.38
CA LEU A 57 13.26 8.78 -11.24
C LEU A 57 12.99 9.03 -12.74
N LEU A 58 12.02 9.87 -13.08
CA LEU A 58 11.62 10.13 -14.47
C LEU A 58 12.23 11.43 -14.98
N PRO A 59 13.13 11.39 -15.96
CA PRO A 59 13.83 12.59 -16.48
C PRO A 59 12.89 13.65 -17.06
N ASN A 60 11.77 13.24 -17.65
CA ASN A 60 10.75 14.12 -18.26
C ASN A 60 9.38 13.85 -17.66
N PHE A 61 9.27 14.00 -16.36
CA PHE A 61 8.09 13.67 -15.56
C PHE A 61 6.77 14.16 -16.17
N TRP A 62 6.67 15.46 -16.50
CA TRP A 62 5.44 16.03 -17.05
C TRP A 62 5.09 15.51 -18.44
N ALA A 63 6.10 15.39 -19.33
CA ALA A 63 5.90 14.84 -20.66
C ALA A 63 5.49 13.36 -20.61
N TYR A 64 6.05 12.61 -19.69
CA TYR A 64 5.71 11.21 -19.48
C TYR A 64 4.23 11.05 -19.11
N TYR A 65 3.76 11.79 -18.09
CA TYR A 65 2.35 11.70 -17.68
C TYR A 65 1.38 12.28 -18.72
N ALA A 66 1.78 13.33 -19.46
CA ALA A 66 0.96 13.88 -20.52
C ALA A 66 0.82 12.95 -21.74
N SER A 67 1.67 11.94 -21.88
CA SER A 67 1.59 10.96 -22.98
C SER A 67 0.49 9.92 -22.81
N PHE A 68 -0.06 9.77 -21.60
CA PHE A 68 -1.11 8.78 -21.35
C PHE A 68 -2.49 9.26 -21.84
N SER A 69 -3.18 8.39 -22.57
CA SER A 69 -4.56 8.63 -22.97
C SER A 69 -5.53 8.40 -21.80
N LEU A 70 -6.71 9.02 -21.87
CA LEU A 70 -7.76 8.81 -20.88
C LEU A 70 -8.19 7.33 -20.76
N SER A 71 -8.17 6.60 -21.87
CA SER A 71 -8.48 5.16 -21.90
C SER A 71 -7.48 4.30 -21.12
N GLN A 72 -6.23 4.76 -20.98
CA GLN A 72 -5.22 4.10 -20.15
C GLN A 72 -5.33 4.50 -18.69
N LEU A 73 -5.66 5.76 -18.42
CA LEU A 73 -5.74 6.29 -17.05
C LEU A 73 -7.03 5.85 -16.32
N LEU A 74 -8.15 5.74 -17.04
CA LEU A 74 -9.45 5.42 -16.46
C LEU A 74 -9.47 4.07 -15.71
N PRO A 75 -9.00 2.96 -16.28
CA PRO A 75 -8.93 1.68 -15.56
C PRO A 75 -8.05 1.79 -14.30
N VAL A 76 -6.89 2.45 -14.40
CA VAL A 76 -5.97 2.63 -13.26
C VAL A 76 -6.67 3.42 -12.14
N PHE A 77 -7.38 4.49 -12.49
CA PHE A 77 -8.15 5.28 -11.54
C PHE A 77 -9.27 4.46 -10.87
N LEU A 78 -10.03 3.68 -11.64
CA LEU A 78 -11.11 2.85 -11.11
C LEU A 78 -10.58 1.78 -10.15
N PHE A 79 -9.51 1.08 -10.53
CA PHE A 79 -8.86 0.12 -9.64
C PHE A 79 -8.31 0.78 -8.38
N GLY A 80 -7.69 1.95 -8.51
CA GLY A 80 -7.21 2.73 -7.37
C GLY A 80 -8.35 3.14 -6.42
N ALA A 81 -9.50 3.56 -6.95
CA ALA A 81 -10.68 3.90 -6.16
C ALA A 81 -11.25 2.68 -5.41
N MET A 82 -11.38 1.55 -6.09
CA MET A 82 -11.80 0.28 -5.47
C MET A 82 -10.82 -0.16 -4.37
N TRP A 83 -9.52 -0.08 -4.64
CA TRP A 83 -8.50 -0.39 -3.65
C TRP A 83 -8.56 0.56 -2.44
N GLY A 84 -8.84 1.85 -2.67
CA GLY A 84 -9.04 2.84 -1.61
C GLY A 84 -10.17 2.49 -0.66
N ILE A 85 -11.33 2.02 -1.20
CA ILE A 85 -12.46 1.53 -0.40
C ILE A 85 -12.03 0.31 0.45
N GLY A 86 -11.33 -0.65 -0.16
CA GLY A 86 -10.78 -1.81 0.54
C GLY A 86 -9.84 -1.41 1.67
N ASN A 87 -9.00 -0.41 1.42
CA ASN A 87 -8.02 0.06 2.38
C ASN A 87 -8.63 0.81 3.57
N ILE A 88 -9.74 1.53 3.37
CA ILE A 88 -10.50 2.11 4.49
C ILE A 88 -11.05 0.99 5.39
N ASN A 89 -11.63 -0.06 4.80
CA ASN A 89 -12.11 -1.21 5.56
C ASN A 89 -10.97 -1.92 6.31
N TYR A 90 -9.82 -2.07 5.67
CA TYR A 90 -8.61 -2.60 6.32
C TYR A 90 -8.19 -1.74 7.52
N GLY A 91 -8.16 -0.42 7.38
CA GLY A 91 -7.88 0.50 8.47
C GLY A 91 -8.89 0.43 9.61
N LEU A 92 -10.19 0.31 9.31
CA LEU A 92 -11.24 0.11 10.31
C LEU A 92 -11.07 -1.21 11.07
N THR A 93 -10.61 -2.26 10.39
CA THR A 93 -10.28 -3.53 11.05
C THR A 93 -9.21 -3.35 12.11
N MET A 94 -8.16 -2.56 11.80
CA MET A 94 -7.13 -2.21 12.79
C MET A 94 -7.67 -1.41 13.97
N ARG A 95 -8.60 -0.50 13.70
CA ARG A 95 -9.23 0.34 14.71
C ARG A 95 -10.06 -0.46 15.70
N TYR A 96 -10.88 -1.39 15.20
CA TYR A 96 -11.86 -2.12 16.02
C TYR A 96 -11.28 -3.38 16.67
N LEU A 97 -10.43 -4.11 15.98
CA LEU A 97 -9.86 -5.38 16.47
C LEU A 97 -8.44 -5.24 17.05
N GLY A 98 -7.85 -4.05 16.92
CA GLY A 98 -6.43 -3.84 17.22
C GLY A 98 -5.51 -4.38 16.14
N MET A 99 -4.25 -3.95 16.18
CA MET A 99 -3.30 -4.22 15.10
C MET A 99 -3.02 -5.71 14.87
N SER A 100 -2.75 -6.47 15.91
CA SER A 100 -2.37 -7.88 15.76
C SER A 100 -3.49 -8.72 15.18
N MET A 101 -4.68 -8.63 15.75
CA MET A 101 -5.84 -9.41 15.31
C MET A 101 -6.37 -8.89 13.98
N GLY A 102 -6.44 -7.57 13.79
CA GLY A 102 -6.90 -6.94 12.55
C GLY A 102 -6.04 -7.32 11.36
N ILE A 103 -4.71 -7.25 11.49
CA ILE A 103 -3.78 -7.67 10.42
C ILE A 103 -3.90 -9.17 10.16
N GLY A 104 -3.91 -9.99 11.21
CA GLY A 104 -3.99 -11.44 11.07
C GLY A 104 -5.25 -11.89 10.31
N ILE A 105 -6.42 -11.36 10.68
CA ILE A 105 -7.70 -11.68 10.02
C ILE A 105 -7.70 -11.16 8.58
N ALA A 106 -7.32 -9.89 8.36
CA ALA A 106 -7.34 -9.29 7.03
C ALA A 106 -6.42 -10.04 6.06
N ILE A 107 -5.19 -10.35 6.46
CA ILE A 107 -4.24 -11.11 5.63
C ILE A 107 -4.74 -12.56 5.44
N GLY A 108 -5.23 -13.21 6.49
CA GLY A 108 -5.75 -14.57 6.40
C GLY A 108 -6.89 -14.69 5.40
N VAL A 109 -7.89 -13.80 5.48
CA VAL A 109 -9.01 -13.77 4.52
C VAL A 109 -8.50 -13.49 3.10
N THR A 110 -7.58 -12.54 2.94
CA THR A 110 -7.01 -12.20 1.62
C THR A 110 -6.30 -13.40 1.01
N LEU A 111 -5.50 -14.13 1.77
CA LEU A 111 -4.80 -15.33 1.29
C LEU A 111 -5.77 -16.41 0.84
N VAL A 112 -6.83 -16.68 1.61
CA VAL A 112 -7.85 -17.68 1.25
C VAL A 112 -8.56 -17.28 -0.04
N VAL A 113 -8.99 -16.02 -0.17
CA VAL A 113 -9.69 -15.53 -1.36
C VAL A 113 -8.78 -15.58 -2.60
N LEU A 114 -7.53 -15.13 -2.48
CA LEU A 114 -6.57 -15.19 -3.59
C LEU A 114 -6.23 -16.64 -3.98
N SER A 115 -6.12 -17.55 -3.02
CA SER A 115 -5.91 -18.97 -3.30
C SER A 115 -7.06 -19.56 -4.09
N LEU A 116 -8.31 -19.21 -3.77
CA LEU A 116 -9.49 -19.67 -4.50
C LEU A 116 -9.60 -19.13 -5.93
N ILE A 117 -9.07 -17.91 -6.18
CA ILE A 117 -9.05 -17.31 -7.52
C ILE A 117 -8.02 -17.98 -8.42
N HIS A 118 -6.95 -18.54 -7.86
CA HIS A 118 -5.87 -19.21 -8.62
C HIS A 118 -6.08 -20.70 -8.84
N ILE A 119 -7.15 -21.30 -8.32
CA ILE A 119 -7.56 -22.68 -8.61
C ILE A 119 -8.50 -22.72 -9.82
#